data_799697666b40c6defa562c33141cf3c7
#
_entry.id   799697666b40c6defa562c33141cf3c7
#
_cell.length_a   1.000
_cell.length_b   1.000
_cell.length_c   1.000
_cell.angle_alpha   90.00
_cell.angle_beta   90.00
_cell.angle_gamma   90.00
#
_symmetry.space_group_name_H-M   'P 1'
#
loop_
_entity.id
_entity.type
_entity.pdbx_description
1 polymer ?
#
loop_
_entity_poly.entity_id
_entity_poly.type
_entity_poly.pdbx_seq_one_letter_code
_entity_poly.pdbx_strand_id
1 'polypeptide(L)'
;MGEPGPGQAEQEREQQESLARIEAGGIPLSAERRLGELRGAAGPDGKVKGSFTSDLSVSAFALCHKLGLKPLSQVMGSSIYQVGYQGASWPMMMGGSVLAELNVLSDAWNEVRRRALNRMELEARHAGADAVVGVQLRTAAHDWAEGAIEYSVLGTAVARRDAPSGGEPVMTELSVSDYAKLLEAGVEPLGIVAWTSVFFAAYSSNWLLEPNRLNPVENYELREFTEGVYSAREQVMERLGEQAQQHGASGIVGVRIGHSARRQEVGSANRSRGGMVITFDAIGTAVRDESATKPRSPQTNIDLSN
;
A
#
# COMPACT_ATOMS: atom_id res chain seq x y z
N MET A 1 31.53 26.45 -22.58
CA MET A 1 30.21 26.05 -22.12
C MET A 1 29.32 27.26 -22.33
N GLY A 2 28.32 27.16 -23.22
CA GLY A 2 27.40 28.27 -23.50
C GLY A 2 26.40 28.39 -22.34
N GLU A 3 26.00 29.62 -22.03
CA GLU A 3 24.94 29.87 -21.07
C GLU A 3 23.63 29.22 -21.57
N PRO A 4 22.84 28.57 -20.68
CA PRO A 4 21.59 27.97 -21.07
C PRO A 4 20.64 29.04 -21.63
N GLY A 5 19.98 28.75 -22.74
CA GLY A 5 18.99 29.65 -23.31
C GLY A 5 17.84 29.93 -22.32
N PRO A 6 17.12 31.07 -22.45
CA PRO A 6 16.10 31.49 -21.47
C PRO A 6 15.02 30.40 -21.18
N GLY A 7 14.67 29.59 -22.14
CA GLY A 7 13.72 28.46 -21.91
C GLY A 7 14.34 27.28 -21.15
N GLN A 8 15.64 27.05 -21.25
CA GLN A 8 16.32 25.99 -20.50
C GLN A 8 16.47 26.38 -19.02
N ALA A 9 16.78 27.63 -18.75
CA ALA A 9 16.90 28.15 -17.37
C ALA A 9 15.53 28.10 -16.62
N GLU A 10 14.43 28.32 -17.33
CA GLU A 10 13.09 28.22 -16.76
C GLU A 10 12.71 26.77 -16.47
N GLN A 11 12.99 25.83 -17.38
CA GLN A 11 12.79 24.40 -17.17
C GLN A 11 13.63 23.85 -16.01
N GLU A 12 14.88 24.26 -15.88
CA GLU A 12 15.74 23.87 -14.77
C GLU A 12 15.19 24.35 -13.42
N ARG A 13 14.67 25.57 -13.35
CA ARG A 13 14.02 26.11 -12.14
C ARG A 13 12.77 25.34 -11.78
N GLU A 14 11.88 25.07 -12.74
CA GLU A 14 10.67 24.27 -12.51
C GLU A 14 11.02 22.85 -12.03
N GLN A 15 12.06 22.24 -12.59
CA GLN A 15 12.54 20.92 -12.17
C GLN A 15 13.09 20.95 -10.75
N GLN A 16 13.91 21.95 -10.39
CA GLN A 16 14.45 22.09 -9.04
C GLN A 16 13.33 22.32 -8.01
N GLU A 17 12.33 23.15 -8.33
CA GLU A 17 11.18 23.37 -7.46
C GLU A 17 10.35 22.09 -7.28
N SER A 18 10.13 21.33 -8.36
CA SER A 18 9.45 20.03 -8.29
C SER A 18 10.20 19.05 -7.41
N LEU A 19 11.53 18.97 -7.52
CA LEU A 19 12.36 18.10 -6.68
C LEU A 19 12.30 18.50 -5.19
N ALA A 20 12.38 19.80 -4.89
CA ALA A 20 12.25 20.30 -3.52
C ALA A 20 10.88 19.96 -2.91
N ARG A 21 9.81 20.06 -3.69
CA ARG A 21 8.46 19.66 -3.26
C ARG A 21 8.37 18.16 -2.98
N ILE A 22 8.94 17.34 -3.86
CA ILE A 22 8.97 15.87 -3.68
C ILE A 22 9.75 15.51 -2.41
N GLU A 23 10.88 16.18 -2.15
CA GLU A 23 11.69 16.00 -0.94
C GLU A 23 10.90 16.35 0.32
N ALA A 24 10.12 17.43 0.28
CA ALA A 24 9.19 17.82 1.34
C ALA A 24 7.96 16.91 1.49
N GLY A 25 7.84 15.84 0.70
CA GLY A 25 6.70 14.92 0.74
C GLY A 25 5.52 15.31 -0.16
N GLY A 26 5.63 16.40 -0.90
CA GLY A 26 4.60 16.91 -1.81
C GLY A 26 4.57 16.21 -3.18
N ILE A 27 3.77 16.76 -4.09
CA ILE A 27 3.61 16.33 -5.47
C ILE A 27 4.38 17.27 -6.43
N PRO A 28 4.77 16.80 -7.63
CA PRO A 28 5.42 17.64 -8.64
C PRO A 28 4.52 18.80 -9.10
N LEU A 29 5.12 19.91 -9.47
CA LEU A 29 4.40 21.09 -10.02
C LEU A 29 3.50 20.73 -11.22
N SER A 30 3.97 19.85 -12.09
CA SER A 30 3.20 19.39 -13.25
C SER A 30 1.89 18.67 -12.87
N ALA A 31 1.92 17.88 -11.80
CA ALA A 31 0.73 17.21 -11.29
C ALA A 31 -0.26 18.21 -10.69
N GLU A 32 0.22 19.15 -9.88
CA GLU A 32 -0.61 20.21 -9.29
C GLU A 32 -1.27 21.08 -10.37
N ARG A 33 -0.51 21.48 -11.39
CA ARG A 33 -1.02 22.27 -12.52
C ARG A 33 -2.11 21.51 -13.28
N ARG A 34 -1.87 20.24 -13.62
CA ARG A 34 -2.85 19.37 -14.30
C ARG A 34 -4.15 19.26 -13.51
N LEU A 35 -4.06 19.05 -12.20
CA LEU A 35 -5.24 18.91 -11.33
C LEU A 35 -5.96 20.25 -11.16
N GLY A 36 -5.23 21.36 -11.07
CA GLY A 36 -5.79 22.73 -11.04
C GLY A 36 -6.54 23.06 -12.33
N GLU A 37 -6.01 22.66 -13.48
CA GLU A 37 -6.67 22.83 -14.79
C GLU A 37 -7.97 22.00 -14.87
N LEU A 38 -7.96 20.76 -14.36
CA LEU A 38 -9.17 19.93 -14.31
C LEU A 38 -10.25 20.51 -13.37
N ARG A 39 -9.85 21.11 -12.26
CA ARG A 39 -10.76 21.75 -11.31
C ARG A 39 -11.31 23.09 -11.82
N GLY A 40 -10.47 23.87 -12.50
CA GLY A 40 -10.81 25.18 -13.06
C GLY A 40 -11.53 25.14 -14.42
N ALA A 41 -11.68 23.96 -14.98
CA ALA A 41 -12.09 23.73 -16.36
C ALA A 41 -13.59 23.94 -16.67
N ALA A 42 -14.40 24.42 -15.74
CA ALA A 42 -15.67 25.05 -16.05
C ALA A 42 -15.40 26.50 -16.49
N GLY A 43 -14.96 26.69 -17.75
CA GLY A 43 -14.94 28.02 -18.35
C GLY A 43 -16.32 28.65 -18.30
N PRO A 44 -16.43 29.98 -18.53
CA PRO A 44 -17.72 30.69 -18.55
C PRO A 44 -18.73 30.10 -19.55
N ASP A 45 -18.26 29.24 -20.47
CA ASP A 45 -19.07 28.57 -21.50
C ASP A 45 -19.57 27.18 -21.08
N GLY A 46 -19.32 26.74 -19.83
CA GLY A 46 -19.68 25.40 -19.34
C GLY A 46 -18.92 24.24 -20.02
N LYS A 47 -17.97 24.54 -20.91
CA LYS A 47 -17.14 23.52 -21.58
C LYS A 47 -15.94 23.19 -20.70
N VAL A 48 -15.87 21.93 -20.31
CA VAL A 48 -14.73 21.38 -19.57
C VAL A 48 -13.50 21.37 -20.50
N LYS A 49 -12.49 22.15 -20.17
CA LYS A 49 -11.17 22.13 -20.85
C LYS A 49 -10.37 20.93 -20.37
N GLY A 50 -10.61 19.77 -20.89
CA GLY A 50 -9.82 18.56 -20.62
C GLY A 50 -10.71 17.33 -20.43
N SER A 51 -10.21 16.20 -20.87
CA SER A 51 -10.84 14.91 -20.64
C SER A 51 -10.38 14.39 -19.28
N PHE A 52 -11.31 14.03 -18.40
CA PHE A 52 -10.94 13.29 -17.20
C PHE A 52 -10.49 11.88 -17.58
N THR A 53 -9.57 11.33 -16.82
CA THR A 53 -9.13 9.94 -16.92
C THR A 53 -9.55 9.18 -15.67
N SER A 54 -9.87 7.91 -15.83
CA SER A 54 -10.29 7.04 -14.73
C SER A 54 -9.91 5.59 -15.09
N ASP A 55 -9.62 4.79 -14.10
CA ASP A 55 -9.43 3.34 -14.23
C ASP A 55 -10.73 2.56 -14.00
N LEU A 56 -11.85 3.26 -13.80
CA LEU A 56 -13.16 2.65 -13.63
C LEU A 56 -13.59 1.88 -14.87
N SER A 57 -14.12 0.69 -14.69
CA SER A 57 -14.85 0.01 -15.75
C SER A 57 -16.10 0.81 -16.15
N VAL A 58 -16.63 0.55 -17.34
CA VAL A 58 -17.87 1.21 -17.80
C VAL A 58 -19.02 0.99 -16.82
N SER A 59 -19.13 -0.20 -16.24
CA SER A 59 -20.15 -0.52 -15.23
C SER A 59 -19.94 0.25 -13.92
N ALA A 60 -18.70 0.37 -13.46
CA ALA A 60 -18.36 1.15 -12.28
C ALA A 60 -18.63 2.64 -12.49
N PHE A 61 -18.30 3.16 -13.67
CA PHE A 61 -18.60 4.54 -14.04
C PHE A 61 -20.12 4.83 -14.06
N ALA A 62 -20.90 3.94 -14.66
CA ALA A 62 -22.36 4.04 -14.66
C ALA A 62 -22.95 3.95 -13.24
N LEU A 63 -22.37 3.12 -12.39
CA LEU A 63 -22.75 2.99 -10.99
C LEU A 63 -22.45 4.27 -10.20
N CYS A 64 -21.32 4.92 -10.42
CA CYS A 64 -21.03 6.23 -9.81
C CYS A 64 -22.18 7.23 -10.06
N HIS A 65 -22.65 7.32 -11.29
CA HIS A 65 -23.78 8.20 -11.63
C HIS A 65 -25.06 7.85 -10.87
N LYS A 66 -25.37 6.58 -10.70
CA LYS A 66 -26.56 6.13 -9.94
C LYS A 66 -26.44 6.46 -8.44
N LEU A 67 -25.24 6.43 -7.90
CA LEU A 67 -24.96 6.68 -6.49
C LEU A 67 -24.76 8.18 -6.17
N GLY A 68 -24.91 9.07 -7.14
CA GLY A 68 -24.61 10.50 -6.93
C GLY A 68 -23.12 10.79 -6.76
N LEU A 69 -22.24 9.87 -7.14
CA LEU A 69 -20.80 10.08 -7.17
C LEU A 69 -20.39 10.67 -8.52
N LYS A 70 -19.57 11.69 -8.50
CA LYS A 70 -18.98 12.30 -9.69
C LYS A 70 -17.51 11.89 -9.77
N PRO A 71 -17.10 11.04 -10.73
CA PRO A 71 -15.69 10.81 -11.01
C PRO A 71 -15.02 12.10 -11.46
N LEU A 72 -13.87 12.44 -10.85
CA LEU A 72 -13.14 13.68 -11.11
C LEU A 72 -11.91 13.44 -11.97
N SER A 73 -11.03 12.56 -11.53
CA SER A 73 -9.77 12.22 -12.20
C SER A 73 -9.19 10.94 -11.65
N GLN A 74 -8.35 10.28 -12.43
CA GLN A 74 -7.38 9.34 -11.90
C GLN A 74 -6.35 10.12 -11.09
N VAL A 75 -6.04 9.63 -9.90
CA VAL A 75 -5.03 10.16 -8.99
C VAL A 75 -3.97 9.11 -8.71
N MET A 76 -2.75 9.58 -8.47
CA MET A 76 -1.58 8.72 -8.30
C MET A 76 -0.69 9.26 -7.19
N GLY A 77 0.00 8.35 -6.54
CA GLY A 77 1.15 8.67 -5.72
C GLY A 77 2.27 7.68 -6.01
N SER A 78 3.50 8.12 -6.06
CA SER A 78 4.65 7.24 -6.23
C SER A 78 5.78 7.69 -5.32
N SER A 79 6.56 6.72 -4.84
CA SER A 79 7.79 6.96 -4.10
C SER A 79 8.80 5.88 -4.42
N ILE A 80 10.01 6.29 -4.76
CA ILE A 80 11.16 5.40 -4.92
C ILE A 80 12.11 5.69 -3.75
N TYR A 81 12.53 4.65 -3.05
CA TYR A 81 13.30 4.76 -1.83
C TYR A 81 14.52 3.87 -1.88
N GLN A 82 15.69 4.43 -1.64
CA GLN A 82 16.92 3.67 -1.52
C GLN A 82 17.03 3.14 -0.10
N VAL A 83 17.00 1.82 0.05
CA VAL A 83 17.28 1.18 1.34
C VAL A 83 18.78 1.20 1.58
N GLY A 84 19.20 1.77 2.68
CA GLY A 84 20.60 1.81 3.07
C GLY A 84 21.19 0.40 3.25
N TYR A 85 22.51 0.29 3.10
CA TYR A 85 23.21 -0.97 3.31
C TYR A 85 22.93 -1.51 4.72
N GLN A 86 22.37 -2.70 4.77
CA GLN A 86 22.15 -3.46 6.00
C GLN A 86 23.49 -4.08 6.40
N GLY A 87 24.33 -3.32 7.08
CA GLY A 87 25.62 -3.82 7.57
C GLY A 87 25.45 -5.06 8.44
N ALA A 88 26.54 -5.77 8.71
CA ALA A 88 26.62 -7.07 9.39
C ALA A 88 26.07 -7.12 10.85
N SER A 89 25.36 -6.10 11.30
CA SER A 89 24.66 -6.04 12.61
C SER A 89 23.33 -6.76 12.64
N TRP A 90 23.14 -7.72 11.78
CA TRP A 90 21.98 -8.59 11.85
C TRP A 90 22.02 -9.41 13.13
N PRO A 91 20.93 -9.50 13.91
CA PRO A 91 20.89 -10.27 15.17
C PRO A 91 21.34 -11.73 14.99
N MET A 92 21.29 -12.23 13.80
CA MET A 92 21.70 -13.60 13.41
C MET A 92 23.21 -13.87 13.48
N MET A 93 24.05 -12.84 13.39
CA MET A 93 25.50 -13.06 13.56
C MET A 93 25.88 -13.25 15.02
N MET A 94 24.99 -12.87 15.96
CA MET A 94 25.23 -12.90 17.42
C MET A 94 24.66 -14.14 18.13
N GLY A 95 24.34 -15.20 17.42
CA GLY A 95 24.12 -16.51 18.04
C GLY A 95 22.67 -16.91 18.26
N GLY A 96 22.10 -17.63 17.36
CA GLY A 96 21.09 -18.62 17.66
C GLY A 96 19.68 -18.46 17.12
N SER A 97 19.18 -17.26 16.78
CA SER A 97 17.85 -17.18 16.20
C SER A 97 17.82 -17.62 14.74
N VAL A 98 16.94 -18.58 14.45
CA VAL A 98 16.71 -19.08 13.10
C VAL A 98 15.78 -18.13 12.33
N LEU A 99 15.00 -17.33 13.06
CA LEU A 99 13.98 -16.41 12.55
C LEU A 99 14.17 -15.03 13.17
N ALA A 100 14.22 -13.99 12.33
CA ALA A 100 14.28 -12.60 12.79
C ALA A 100 13.61 -11.65 11.81
N GLU A 101 12.91 -10.63 12.32
CA GLU A 101 12.45 -9.53 11.51
C GLU A 101 13.59 -8.63 11.06
N LEU A 102 13.51 -8.19 9.82
CA LEU A 102 14.40 -7.22 9.21
C LEU A 102 13.79 -5.82 9.34
N ASN A 103 13.79 -5.29 10.57
CA ASN A 103 13.09 -4.05 10.92
C ASN A 103 13.41 -2.90 9.95
N VAL A 104 14.69 -2.67 9.63
CA VAL A 104 15.08 -1.58 8.72
C VAL A 104 14.45 -1.74 7.34
N LEU A 105 14.31 -2.98 6.87
CA LEU A 105 13.68 -3.26 5.59
C LEU A 105 12.16 -3.16 5.67
N SER A 106 11.55 -3.67 6.76
CA SER A 106 10.13 -3.48 7.05
C SER A 106 9.78 -2.00 7.13
N ASP A 107 10.56 -1.21 7.86
CA ASP A 107 10.36 0.24 8.02
C ASP A 107 10.49 0.97 6.66
N ALA A 108 11.47 0.60 5.83
CA ALA A 108 11.65 1.19 4.52
C ALA A 108 10.44 0.92 3.61
N TRP A 109 9.90 -0.31 3.59
CA TRP A 109 8.69 -0.65 2.84
C TRP A 109 7.47 0.14 3.32
N ASN A 110 7.30 0.27 4.64
CA ASN A 110 6.20 1.01 5.22
C ASN A 110 6.31 2.51 4.96
N GLU A 111 7.52 3.08 5.03
CA GLU A 111 7.76 4.50 4.76
C GLU A 111 7.52 4.86 3.28
N VAL A 112 8.03 4.07 2.33
CA VAL A 112 7.83 4.35 0.90
C VAL A 112 6.36 4.26 0.52
N ARG A 113 5.60 3.28 1.10
CA ARG A 113 4.15 3.18 0.92
C ARG A 113 3.44 4.41 1.49
N ARG A 114 3.76 4.81 2.73
CA ARG A 114 3.17 5.98 3.37
C ARG A 114 3.35 7.24 2.52
N ARG A 115 4.55 7.45 1.96
CA ARG A 115 4.81 8.59 1.06
C ARG A 115 3.99 8.52 -0.22
N ALA A 116 3.85 7.34 -0.82
CA ALA A 116 3.03 7.17 -2.01
C ALA A 116 1.55 7.45 -1.73
N LEU A 117 0.99 6.92 -0.63
CA LEU A 117 -0.39 7.18 -0.22
C LEU A 117 -0.62 8.66 0.07
N ASN A 118 0.28 9.33 0.80
CA ASN A 118 0.16 10.75 1.09
C ASN A 118 0.15 11.60 -0.19
N ARG A 119 0.96 11.26 -1.20
CA ARG A 119 0.97 11.96 -2.49
C ARG A 119 -0.33 11.78 -3.25
N MET A 120 -0.89 10.57 -3.26
CA MET A 120 -2.20 10.32 -3.87
C MET A 120 -3.30 11.10 -3.15
N GLU A 121 -3.25 11.18 -1.83
CA GLU A 121 -4.18 11.98 -1.03
C GLU A 121 -4.08 13.47 -1.38
N LEU A 122 -2.87 14.02 -1.52
CA LEU A 122 -2.65 15.38 -1.98
C LEU A 122 -3.24 15.62 -3.37
N GLU A 123 -3.03 14.70 -4.33
CA GLU A 123 -3.65 14.78 -5.65
C GLU A 123 -5.19 14.78 -5.55
N ALA A 124 -5.76 13.91 -4.71
CA ALA A 124 -7.20 13.83 -4.50
C ALA A 124 -7.77 15.12 -3.89
N ARG A 125 -7.08 15.72 -2.94
CA ARG A 125 -7.43 17.03 -2.36
C ARG A 125 -7.39 18.14 -3.41
N HIS A 126 -6.34 18.17 -4.23
CA HIS A 126 -6.23 19.15 -5.33
C HIS A 126 -7.34 18.96 -6.36
N ALA A 127 -7.75 17.72 -6.63
CA ALA A 127 -8.90 17.42 -7.49
C ALA A 127 -10.25 17.83 -6.86
N GLY A 128 -10.30 18.06 -5.55
CA GLY A 128 -11.53 18.35 -4.81
C GLY A 128 -12.38 17.10 -4.56
N ALA A 129 -11.73 15.97 -4.31
CA ALA A 129 -12.39 14.71 -4.04
C ALA A 129 -12.85 14.56 -2.59
N ASP A 130 -13.95 13.84 -2.39
CA ASP A 130 -14.40 13.38 -1.08
C ASP A 130 -13.92 11.95 -0.78
N ALA A 131 -13.61 11.18 -1.83
CA ALA A 131 -13.04 9.85 -1.69
C ALA A 131 -12.17 9.47 -2.90
N VAL A 132 -11.29 8.48 -2.70
CA VAL A 132 -10.57 7.77 -3.75
C VAL A 132 -10.97 6.30 -3.68
N VAL A 133 -11.54 5.78 -4.75
CA VAL A 133 -12.03 4.40 -4.84
C VAL A 133 -11.15 3.56 -5.75
N GLY A 134 -11.15 2.24 -5.51
CA GLY A 134 -10.41 1.30 -6.33
C GLY A 134 -8.90 1.47 -6.22
N VAL A 135 -8.37 1.88 -5.07
CA VAL A 135 -6.93 2.08 -4.90
C VAL A 135 -6.18 0.78 -5.13
N GLN A 136 -5.26 0.82 -6.07
CA GLN A 136 -4.36 -0.28 -6.40
C GLN A 136 -2.94 0.08 -5.99
N LEU A 137 -2.30 -0.80 -5.22
CA LEU A 137 -0.90 -0.68 -4.86
C LEU A 137 -0.06 -1.54 -5.80
N ARG A 138 1.02 -0.97 -6.29
CA ARG A 138 2.03 -1.67 -7.09
C ARG A 138 3.38 -1.46 -6.46
N THR A 139 4.13 -2.54 -6.35
CA THR A 139 5.50 -2.53 -5.86
C THR A 139 6.43 -2.98 -6.97
N ALA A 140 7.57 -2.36 -7.08
CA ALA A 140 8.64 -2.81 -7.96
C ALA A 140 9.98 -2.78 -7.22
N ALA A 141 10.80 -3.78 -7.45
CA ALA A 141 12.22 -3.74 -7.13
C ALA A 141 12.97 -3.43 -8.43
N HIS A 142 13.91 -2.52 -8.36
CA HIS A 142 14.63 -2.07 -9.55
C HIS A 142 16.01 -2.72 -9.65
N ASP A 143 16.25 -3.42 -10.75
CA ASP A 143 17.54 -4.07 -11.02
C ASP A 143 18.67 -3.05 -11.28
N TRP A 144 18.33 -1.81 -11.70
CA TRP A 144 19.29 -0.77 -12.00
C TRP A 144 19.87 -0.07 -10.75
N ALA A 145 19.22 -0.25 -9.58
CA ALA A 145 19.70 0.29 -8.31
C ALA A 145 19.50 -0.77 -7.21
N GLU A 146 20.59 -1.44 -6.84
CA GLU A 146 20.57 -2.44 -5.79
C GLU A 146 20.00 -1.83 -4.49
N GLY A 147 18.94 -2.45 -3.96
CA GLY A 147 18.23 -1.95 -2.78
C GLY A 147 17.22 -0.83 -3.01
N ALA A 148 16.97 -0.41 -4.26
CA ALA A 148 15.88 0.52 -4.54
C ALA A 148 14.52 -0.20 -4.56
N ILE A 149 13.58 0.33 -3.80
CA ILE A 149 12.19 -0.12 -3.74
C ILE A 149 11.27 0.99 -4.23
N GLU A 150 10.27 0.61 -5.02
CA GLU A 150 9.24 1.53 -5.51
C GLU A 150 7.88 1.12 -4.99
N TYR A 151 7.12 2.11 -4.56
CA TYR A 151 5.69 2.02 -4.34
C TYR A 151 4.97 3.01 -5.24
N SER A 152 4.01 2.53 -6.02
CA SER A 152 3.08 3.39 -6.74
C SER A 152 1.64 2.99 -6.42
N VAL A 153 0.81 3.99 -6.23
CA VAL A 153 -0.61 3.84 -5.91
C VAL A 153 -1.42 4.62 -6.93
N LEU A 154 -2.49 4.00 -7.42
CA LEU A 154 -3.42 4.60 -8.37
C LEU A 154 -4.84 4.37 -7.88
N GLY A 155 -5.73 5.32 -8.17
CA GLY A 155 -7.15 5.21 -7.86
C GLY A 155 -7.95 6.28 -8.60
N THR A 156 -9.26 6.23 -8.49
CA THR A 156 -10.14 7.25 -9.05
C THR A 156 -10.70 8.14 -7.94
N ALA A 157 -10.39 9.43 -8.05
CA ALA A 157 -10.96 10.47 -7.20
C ALA A 157 -12.43 10.70 -7.55
N VAL A 158 -13.30 10.69 -6.54
CA VAL A 158 -14.74 10.91 -6.68
C VAL A 158 -15.23 11.97 -5.71
N ALA A 159 -16.21 12.77 -6.14
CA ALA A 159 -16.92 13.72 -5.28
C ALA A 159 -18.37 13.29 -5.13
N ARG A 160 -18.94 13.49 -3.95
CA ARG A 160 -20.39 13.34 -3.71
C ARG A 160 -21.11 14.60 -4.18
N ARG A 161 -22.23 14.42 -4.90
CA ARG A 161 -22.98 15.58 -5.42
C ARG A 161 -23.62 16.42 -4.35
N ASP A 162 -23.98 15.81 -3.22
CA ASP A 162 -24.81 16.42 -2.17
C ASP A 162 -24.01 16.63 -0.86
N ALA A 163 -22.68 16.56 -0.90
CA ALA A 163 -21.84 16.79 0.28
C ALA A 163 -21.05 18.10 0.15
N PRO A 164 -20.79 18.80 1.26
CA PRO A 164 -19.89 19.94 1.26
C PRO A 164 -18.48 19.46 0.87
N SER A 165 -17.94 20.00 -0.22
CA SER A 165 -16.55 19.74 -0.65
C SER A 165 -15.57 20.36 0.34
N GLY A 166 -14.52 19.64 0.75
CA GLY A 166 -13.41 20.24 1.49
C GLY A 166 -12.91 19.45 2.71
N GLY A 167 -13.40 18.25 2.94
CA GLY A 167 -12.83 17.32 3.93
C GLY A 167 -11.57 16.60 3.43
N GLU A 168 -10.95 15.80 4.28
CA GLU A 168 -9.93 14.86 3.87
C GLU A 168 -10.57 13.73 3.06
N PRO A 169 -10.06 13.42 1.84
CA PRO A 169 -10.63 12.36 1.03
C PRO A 169 -10.42 11.00 1.66
N VAL A 170 -11.47 10.20 1.78
CA VAL A 170 -11.38 8.83 2.25
C VAL A 170 -10.80 7.96 1.15
N MET A 171 -9.65 7.34 1.40
CA MET A 171 -9.04 6.40 0.44
C MET A 171 -9.48 4.97 0.74
N THR A 172 -9.84 4.22 -0.30
CA THR A 172 -10.25 2.82 -0.18
C THR A 172 -9.81 1.99 -1.40
N GLU A 173 -9.35 0.77 -1.15
CA GLU A 173 -9.06 -0.20 -2.23
C GLU A 173 -10.34 -0.87 -2.75
N LEU A 174 -11.47 -0.62 -2.12
CA LEU A 174 -12.74 -1.20 -2.53
C LEU A 174 -13.17 -0.69 -3.89
N SER A 175 -13.77 -1.58 -4.68
CA SER A 175 -14.43 -1.18 -5.90
C SER A 175 -15.57 -0.21 -5.62
N VAL A 176 -15.99 0.56 -6.62
CA VAL A 176 -17.19 1.43 -6.50
C VAL A 176 -18.41 0.63 -6.01
N SER A 177 -18.56 -0.62 -6.49
CA SER A 177 -19.66 -1.49 -6.10
C SER A 177 -19.62 -1.85 -4.62
N ASP A 178 -18.43 -2.17 -4.10
CA ASP A 178 -18.28 -2.58 -2.71
C ASP A 178 -18.34 -1.37 -1.78
N TYR A 179 -17.76 -0.24 -2.19
CA TYR A 179 -17.91 1.04 -1.50
C TYR A 179 -19.39 1.43 -1.35
N ALA A 180 -20.18 1.30 -2.44
CA ALA A 180 -21.61 1.55 -2.42
C ALA A 180 -22.36 0.65 -1.43
N LYS A 181 -22.06 -0.66 -1.45
CA LYS A 181 -22.69 -1.62 -0.53
C LYS A 181 -22.39 -1.31 0.93
N LEU A 182 -21.17 -0.83 1.24
CA LEU A 182 -20.84 -0.38 2.61
C LEU A 182 -21.73 0.79 3.02
N LEU A 183 -21.86 1.80 2.17
CA LEU A 183 -22.68 2.97 2.46
C LEU A 183 -24.17 2.60 2.61
N GLU A 184 -24.69 1.71 1.74
CA GLU A 184 -26.06 1.17 1.83
C GLU A 184 -26.29 0.37 3.13
N ALA A 185 -25.25 -0.32 3.61
CA ALA A 185 -25.29 -1.05 4.88
C ALA A 185 -25.14 -0.13 6.12
N GLY A 186 -24.95 1.17 5.94
CA GLY A 186 -24.71 2.10 7.04
C GLY A 186 -23.31 1.95 7.66
N VAL A 187 -22.37 1.36 6.94
CA VAL A 187 -20.98 1.18 7.37
C VAL A 187 -20.12 2.28 6.78
N GLU A 188 -19.43 3.02 7.63
CA GLU A 188 -18.58 4.14 7.22
C GLU A 188 -17.15 3.66 6.92
N PRO A 189 -16.64 3.82 5.69
CA PRO A 189 -15.23 3.61 5.40
C PRO A 189 -14.39 4.78 5.95
N LEU A 190 -13.31 4.48 6.65
CA LEU A 190 -12.47 5.47 7.35
C LEU A 190 -11.13 5.70 6.64
N GLY A 191 -10.65 4.74 5.87
CA GLY A 191 -9.40 4.86 5.13
C GLY A 191 -8.67 3.54 4.94
N ILE A 192 -7.59 3.58 4.19
CA ILE A 192 -6.71 2.44 3.96
C ILE A 192 -5.85 2.18 5.20
N VAL A 193 -5.80 0.92 5.61
CA VAL A 193 -4.80 0.39 6.53
C VAL A 193 -3.93 -0.62 5.79
N ALA A 194 -2.61 -0.54 5.98
CA ALA A 194 -1.69 -1.40 5.27
C ALA A 194 -0.36 -1.55 6.03
N TRP A 195 0.23 -2.74 6.00
CA TRP A 195 1.53 -3.01 6.58
C TRP A 195 2.31 -4.04 5.78
N THR A 196 3.64 -3.93 5.85
CA THR A 196 4.59 -4.88 5.27
C THR A 196 5.58 -5.27 6.36
N SER A 197 5.77 -6.56 6.56
CA SER A 197 6.83 -7.11 7.41
C SER A 197 7.77 -7.97 6.59
N VAL A 198 9.06 -7.87 6.89
CA VAL A 198 10.11 -8.63 6.22
C VAL A 198 10.86 -9.43 7.25
N PHE A 199 10.88 -10.74 7.07
CA PHE A 199 11.58 -11.68 7.95
C PHE A 199 12.70 -12.39 7.22
N PHE A 200 13.75 -12.70 7.93
CA PHE A 200 14.75 -13.66 7.49
C PHE A 200 14.60 -14.94 8.30
N ALA A 201 14.41 -16.06 7.61
CA ALA A 201 14.44 -17.38 8.18
C ALA A 201 15.73 -18.07 7.71
N ALA A 202 16.64 -18.37 8.64
CA ALA A 202 17.88 -19.07 8.32
C ALA A 202 17.64 -20.56 8.26
N TYR A 203 18.45 -21.26 7.44
CA TYR A 203 18.56 -22.70 7.58
C TYR A 203 19.09 -23.06 8.97
N SER A 204 18.51 -24.07 9.63
CA SER A 204 19.03 -24.56 10.90
C SER A 204 20.49 -25.04 10.73
N SER A 205 21.30 -24.94 11.77
CA SER A 205 22.67 -25.45 11.74
C SER A 205 22.75 -26.95 11.48
N ASN A 206 21.67 -27.66 11.83
CA ASN A 206 21.53 -29.11 11.61
C ASN A 206 20.90 -29.47 10.26
N TRP A 207 20.59 -28.47 9.43
CA TRP A 207 19.95 -28.64 8.16
C TRP A 207 20.65 -29.64 7.19
N LEU A 208 22.00 -29.73 7.23
CA LEU A 208 22.76 -30.68 6.49
C LEU A 208 22.71 -32.10 7.09
N LEU A 209 22.33 -32.23 8.36
CA LEU A 209 22.27 -33.47 9.12
C LEU A 209 20.85 -34.04 9.22
N GLU A 210 19.85 -33.35 8.69
CA GLU A 210 18.47 -33.84 8.70
C GLU A 210 18.38 -35.14 7.83
N PRO A 211 17.89 -36.24 8.40
CA PRO A 211 17.87 -37.54 7.72
C PRO A 211 17.13 -37.51 6.38
N ASN A 212 16.09 -36.70 6.28
CA ASN A 212 15.26 -36.60 5.08
C ASN A 212 15.97 -35.91 3.89
N ARG A 213 17.08 -35.20 4.13
CA ARG A 213 17.89 -34.62 3.04
C ARG A 213 18.78 -35.59 2.35
N LEU A 214 19.16 -36.67 3.04
CA LEU A 214 19.95 -37.76 2.44
C LEU A 214 19.08 -38.65 1.53
N ASN A 215 17.74 -38.48 1.61
CA ASN A 215 16.80 -39.20 0.74
C ASN A 215 16.04 -38.20 -0.16
N PRO A 216 16.54 -37.87 -1.36
CA PRO A 216 15.94 -36.89 -2.27
C PRO A 216 14.59 -37.32 -2.86
N VAL A 217 14.08 -38.48 -2.48
CA VAL A 217 12.82 -39.06 -2.98
C VAL A 217 11.63 -38.69 -2.06
N GLU A 218 11.87 -38.22 -0.83
CA GLU A 218 10.83 -37.94 0.12
C GLU A 218 10.51 -36.42 0.17
N ASN A 219 9.22 -36.10 0.16
CA ASN A 219 8.75 -34.73 0.39
C ASN A 219 8.72 -34.46 1.89
N TYR A 220 9.19 -33.28 2.31
CA TYR A 220 9.14 -32.85 3.70
C TYR A 220 8.88 -31.35 3.79
N GLU A 221 8.29 -30.93 4.89
CA GLU A 221 8.02 -29.52 5.16
C GLU A 221 9.27 -28.81 5.68
N LEU A 222 9.52 -27.62 5.15
CA LEU A 222 10.57 -26.71 5.63
C LEU A 222 10.01 -25.86 6.78
N ARG A 223 9.99 -26.43 7.99
CA ARG A 223 9.28 -25.88 9.17
C ARG A 223 9.70 -24.46 9.52
N GLU A 224 11.01 -24.17 9.46
CA GLU A 224 11.54 -22.84 9.78
C GLU A 224 11.00 -21.77 8.83
N PHE A 225 10.77 -22.14 7.56
CA PHE A 225 10.21 -21.21 6.58
C PHE A 225 8.70 -21.08 6.74
N THR A 226 8.02 -22.17 7.04
CA THR A 226 6.59 -22.14 7.38
C THR A 226 6.36 -21.23 8.59
N GLU A 227 7.13 -21.40 9.67
CA GLU A 227 7.08 -20.55 10.86
C GLU A 227 7.36 -19.08 10.51
N GLY A 228 8.35 -18.82 9.63
CA GLY A 228 8.67 -17.48 9.16
C GLY A 228 7.50 -16.79 8.46
N VAL A 229 6.75 -17.51 7.63
CA VAL A 229 5.55 -16.97 6.96
C VAL A 229 4.45 -16.64 7.99
N TYR A 230 4.22 -17.53 8.96
CA TYR A 230 3.23 -17.28 10.00
C TYR A 230 3.61 -16.10 10.89
N SER A 231 4.87 -16.01 11.31
CA SER A 231 5.34 -14.88 12.12
C SER A 231 5.22 -13.55 11.40
N ALA A 232 5.57 -13.50 10.11
CA ALA A 232 5.40 -12.31 9.28
C ALA A 232 3.92 -11.93 9.14
N ARG A 233 3.03 -12.93 8.98
CA ARG A 233 1.59 -12.72 8.91
C ARG A 233 1.02 -12.15 10.20
N GLU A 234 1.33 -12.76 11.34
CA GLU A 234 0.81 -12.33 12.64
C GLU A 234 1.19 -10.87 12.92
N GLN A 235 2.44 -10.50 12.65
CA GLN A 235 2.89 -9.14 12.84
C GLN A 235 2.15 -8.15 11.92
N VAL A 236 1.97 -8.50 10.65
CA VAL A 236 1.21 -7.64 9.72
C VAL A 236 -0.23 -7.46 10.20
N MET A 237 -0.89 -8.54 10.65
CA MET A 237 -2.28 -8.46 11.10
C MET A 237 -2.42 -7.64 12.40
N GLU A 238 -1.47 -7.77 13.33
CA GLU A 238 -1.41 -6.94 14.54
C GLU A 238 -1.29 -5.45 14.18
N ARG A 239 -0.36 -5.09 13.29
CA ARG A 239 -0.15 -3.70 12.85
C ARG A 239 -1.35 -3.12 12.10
N LEU A 240 -2.04 -3.93 11.28
CA LEU A 240 -3.29 -3.50 10.67
C LEU A 240 -4.36 -3.20 11.72
N GLY A 241 -4.48 -4.06 12.72
CA GLY A 241 -5.41 -3.87 13.84
C GLY A 241 -5.11 -2.58 14.62
N GLU A 242 -3.84 -2.30 14.92
CA GLU A 242 -3.41 -1.06 15.59
C GLU A 242 -3.78 0.18 14.75
N GLN A 243 -3.50 0.17 13.44
CA GLN A 243 -3.87 1.28 12.55
C GLN A 243 -5.39 1.47 12.50
N ALA A 244 -6.16 0.38 12.39
CA ALA A 244 -7.61 0.46 12.39
C ALA A 244 -8.15 1.07 13.69
N GLN A 245 -7.59 0.69 14.84
CA GLN A 245 -7.95 1.26 16.14
C GLN A 245 -7.62 2.77 16.21
N GLN A 246 -6.47 3.20 15.67
CA GLN A 246 -6.10 4.62 15.59
C GLN A 246 -7.11 5.43 14.77
N HIS A 247 -7.71 4.83 13.75
CA HIS A 247 -8.81 5.44 12.99
C HIS A 247 -10.17 5.34 13.67
N GLY A 248 -10.27 4.72 14.83
CA GLY A 248 -11.55 4.47 15.52
C GLY A 248 -12.44 3.47 14.77
N ALA A 249 -11.82 2.55 14.02
CA ALA A 249 -12.55 1.54 13.27
C ALA A 249 -13.05 0.40 14.17
N SER A 250 -14.17 -0.19 13.77
CA SER A 250 -14.72 -1.40 14.38
C SER A 250 -14.23 -2.68 13.68
N GLY A 251 -13.66 -2.53 12.48
CA GLY A 251 -13.15 -3.65 11.68
C GLY A 251 -12.39 -3.22 10.43
N ILE A 252 -11.87 -4.20 9.72
CA ILE A 252 -11.17 -4.02 8.44
C ILE A 252 -11.85 -4.93 7.42
N VAL A 253 -12.19 -4.41 6.25
CA VAL A 253 -12.80 -5.16 5.16
C VAL A 253 -11.93 -5.12 3.92
N GLY A 254 -12.18 -6.04 2.97
CA GLY A 254 -11.48 -6.10 1.71
C GLY A 254 -10.00 -6.47 1.83
N VAL A 255 -9.56 -7.09 2.93
CA VAL A 255 -8.15 -7.39 3.17
C VAL A 255 -7.57 -8.24 2.04
N ARG A 256 -6.57 -7.69 1.35
CA ARG A 256 -5.75 -8.39 0.36
C ARG A 256 -4.38 -8.65 0.94
N ILE A 257 -3.90 -9.86 0.75
CA ILE A 257 -2.64 -10.34 1.29
C ILE A 257 -1.72 -10.67 0.11
N GLY A 258 -0.48 -10.17 0.18
CA GLY A 258 0.62 -10.57 -0.68
C GLY A 258 1.73 -11.23 0.15
N HIS A 259 2.42 -12.20 -0.41
CA HIS A 259 3.65 -12.69 0.19
C HIS A 259 4.64 -13.11 -0.89
N SER A 260 5.91 -12.98 -0.56
CA SER A 260 7.00 -13.50 -1.37
C SER A 260 8.10 -14.06 -0.50
N ALA A 261 8.82 -15.05 -1.01
CA ALA A 261 9.96 -15.62 -0.33
C ALA A 261 11.11 -15.76 -1.33
N ARG A 262 12.31 -15.25 -0.97
CA ARG A 262 13.50 -15.29 -1.81
C ARG A 262 14.65 -15.89 -1.03
N ARG A 263 15.37 -16.80 -1.68
CA ARG A 263 16.63 -17.32 -1.13
C ARG A 263 17.65 -16.19 -1.07
N GLN A 264 18.31 -16.07 0.07
CA GLN A 264 19.38 -15.09 0.27
C GLN A 264 20.48 -15.68 1.17
N GLU A 265 21.72 -15.36 0.84
CA GLU A 265 22.85 -15.62 1.71
C GLU A 265 23.22 -14.33 2.44
N VAL A 266 23.37 -14.42 3.75
CA VAL A 266 23.68 -13.31 4.62
C VAL A 266 24.95 -13.59 5.37
N GLY A 267 25.90 -12.65 5.37
CA GLY A 267 27.16 -12.77 6.06
C GLY A 267 28.35 -12.29 5.24
N SER A 268 29.54 -12.40 5.81
CA SER A 268 30.81 -12.13 5.13
C SER A 268 31.37 -13.40 4.48
N ALA A 269 32.35 -13.25 3.59
CA ALA A 269 32.96 -14.35 2.83
C ALA A 269 33.38 -15.59 3.65
N ASN A 270 33.67 -15.41 4.95
CA ASN A 270 34.07 -16.49 5.85
C ASN A 270 32.96 -16.99 6.80
N ARG A 271 31.78 -16.36 6.82
CA ARG A 271 30.63 -16.73 7.66
C ARG A 271 29.32 -16.30 6.98
N SER A 272 28.99 -16.98 5.90
CA SER A 272 27.68 -16.81 5.27
C SER A 272 26.68 -17.82 5.83
N ARG A 273 25.46 -17.39 6.06
CA ARG A 273 24.33 -18.24 6.44
C ARG A 273 23.25 -18.10 5.38
N GLY A 274 22.92 -19.21 4.75
CA GLY A 274 21.82 -19.25 3.79
C GLY A 274 20.48 -19.26 4.49
N GLY A 275 19.47 -18.69 3.86
CA GLY A 275 18.12 -18.66 4.35
C GLY A 275 17.16 -18.08 3.32
N MET A 276 15.99 -17.71 3.79
CA MET A 276 14.97 -17.06 2.98
C MET A 276 14.60 -15.70 3.58
N VAL A 277 14.53 -14.68 2.74
CA VAL A 277 13.86 -13.43 3.04
C VAL A 277 12.40 -13.59 2.65
N ILE A 278 11.53 -13.46 3.65
CA ILE A 278 10.08 -13.59 3.54
C ILE A 278 9.50 -12.19 3.69
N THR A 279 8.81 -11.71 2.66
CA THR A 279 8.06 -10.46 2.71
C THR A 279 6.58 -10.79 2.74
N PHE A 280 5.86 -10.24 3.70
CA PHE A 280 4.43 -10.38 3.85
C PHE A 280 3.81 -8.98 3.90
N ASP A 281 2.80 -8.74 3.09
CA ASP A 281 2.09 -7.48 3.04
C ASP A 281 0.59 -7.70 3.08
N ALA A 282 -0.12 -6.77 3.71
CA ALA A 282 -1.57 -6.72 3.68
C ALA A 282 -2.06 -5.27 3.60
N ILE A 283 -3.19 -5.12 2.94
CA ILE A 283 -3.93 -3.86 2.78
C ILE A 283 -5.41 -4.14 2.91
N GLY A 284 -6.14 -3.22 3.52
CA GLY A 284 -7.60 -3.26 3.62
C GLY A 284 -8.18 -1.88 3.93
N THR A 285 -9.49 -1.79 3.95
CA THR A 285 -10.20 -0.57 4.35
C THR A 285 -10.69 -0.70 5.79
N ALA A 286 -10.27 0.22 6.64
CA ALA A 286 -10.81 0.39 7.99
C ALA A 286 -12.25 0.91 7.91
N VAL A 287 -13.14 0.30 8.68
CA VAL A 287 -14.57 0.65 8.65
C VAL A 287 -15.12 0.84 10.06
N ARG A 288 -16.10 1.73 10.18
CA ARG A 288 -16.91 1.89 11.39
C ARG A 288 -18.32 1.36 11.13
N ASP A 289 -18.67 0.32 11.87
CA ASP A 289 -20.01 -0.26 11.88
C ASP A 289 -20.65 0.04 13.24
N GLU A 290 -21.53 1.01 13.30
CA GLU A 290 -22.23 1.37 14.54
C GLU A 290 -23.17 0.25 15.04
N SER A 291 -23.59 -0.64 14.15
CA SER A 291 -24.43 -1.78 14.51
C SER A 291 -23.63 -2.91 15.20
N ALA A 292 -22.32 -2.96 15.00
CA ALA A 292 -21.44 -3.96 15.61
C ALA A 292 -21.27 -3.79 17.13
N THR A 293 -21.65 -2.63 17.68
CA THR A 293 -21.64 -2.38 19.13
C THR A 293 -22.76 -3.11 19.88
N LYS A 294 -23.75 -3.68 19.19
CA LYS A 294 -24.74 -4.55 19.79
C LYS A 294 -24.25 -5.99 19.73
N PRO A 295 -24.07 -6.68 20.89
CA PRO A 295 -23.71 -8.09 20.86
C PRO A 295 -24.77 -8.85 20.05
N ARG A 296 -24.36 -9.48 18.95
CA ARG A 296 -25.24 -10.38 18.21
C ARG A 296 -25.63 -11.49 19.17
N SER A 297 -26.94 -11.69 19.35
CA SER A 297 -27.43 -12.88 20.05
C SER A 297 -26.79 -14.11 19.39
N PRO A 298 -26.26 -15.07 20.16
CA PRO A 298 -25.68 -16.28 19.60
C PRO A 298 -26.68 -16.90 18.64
N GLN A 299 -26.26 -17.10 17.40
CA GLN A 299 -27.08 -17.82 16.43
C GLN A 299 -27.33 -19.22 17.00
N THR A 300 -28.58 -19.59 17.07
CA THR A 300 -29.03 -20.93 17.55
C THR A 300 -28.28 -21.99 16.73
N ASN A 301 -27.47 -22.81 17.39
CA ASN A 301 -26.86 -23.97 16.75
C ASN A 301 -27.94 -24.79 16.12
N ILE A 302 -27.94 -24.95 14.81
CA ILE A 302 -28.78 -25.95 14.14
C ILE A 302 -28.15 -27.30 14.49
N ASP A 303 -28.85 -28.06 15.34
CA ASP A 303 -28.48 -29.43 15.62
C ASP A 303 -28.73 -30.27 14.35
N LEU A 304 -27.67 -30.76 13.74
CA LEU A 304 -27.70 -31.59 12.55
C LEU A 304 -27.72 -33.10 12.92
N SER A 305 -28.01 -33.44 14.16
CA SER A 305 -28.18 -34.83 14.58
C SER A 305 -29.61 -35.29 14.27
N ASN A 306 -29.84 -35.79 13.05
CA ASN A 306 -30.86 -36.78 12.66
C ASN A 306 -30.38 -37.59 11.48
#